data_22be15027a785f58eb81bdb95e8ebcf9
#
_entry.id   22be15027a785f58eb81bdb95e8ebcf9
#
_cell.length_a   1.000
_cell.length_b   1.000
_cell.length_c   1.000
_cell.angle_alpha   90.00
_cell.angle_beta   90.00
_cell.angle_gamma   90.00
#
_symmetry.space_group_name_H-M   'P 1'
#
loop_
_entity.id
_entity.type
_entity.pdbx_description
1 polymer ?
#
loop_
_entity_poly.entity_id
_entity_poly.type
_entity_poly.pdbx_seq_one_letter_code
_entity_poly.pdbx_strand_id
1 'polypeptide(L)'
;LWSKAAAESIVAACRGKQGNVTEESKPTTSMAPALFDLTSLQREANARFGFSAKNTLGLAQALYEKHKVLTYPRTDSRHLPEDYLPTVLQTLDVIAENNNYHQFAKQITDNKWVKPNKRIFDNTKISDHFAIIPTTQAPKSLSEPEQKLYDLVTRRFMAIFFLSLIHI
;
A
#
# COMPACT_ATOMS: atom_id res chain seq x y z
N LEU A 1 -26.84 -1.81 24.46
CA LEU A 1 -28.29 -1.74 24.70
C LEU A 1 -28.98 -2.75 23.78
N TRP A 2 -29.52 -3.83 24.40
CA TRP A 2 -30.09 -4.97 23.65
C TRP A 2 -31.62 -4.98 23.65
N SER A 3 -32.25 -4.01 24.32
CA SER A 3 -33.71 -3.89 24.48
C SER A 3 -34.16 -2.52 24.03
N LYS A 4 -35.21 -2.48 23.20
CA LYS A 4 -35.83 -1.24 22.71
C LYS A 4 -36.38 -0.42 23.90
N ALA A 5 -37.03 -1.06 24.86
CA ALA A 5 -37.56 -0.39 26.03
C ALA A 5 -36.49 0.29 26.91
N ALA A 6 -35.31 -0.35 27.05
CA ALA A 6 -34.19 0.26 27.76
C ALA A 6 -33.63 1.48 27.01
N ALA A 7 -33.54 1.42 25.69
CA ALA A 7 -33.10 2.55 24.88
C ALA A 7 -34.09 3.72 24.94
N GLU A 8 -35.39 3.45 24.85
CA GLU A 8 -36.46 4.46 24.97
C GLU A 8 -36.48 5.13 26.36
N SER A 9 -36.24 4.37 27.42
CA SER A 9 -36.13 4.90 28.79
C SER A 9 -34.96 5.87 28.92
N ILE A 10 -33.78 5.53 28.36
CA ILE A 10 -32.61 6.43 28.36
C ILE A 10 -32.89 7.70 27.56
N VAL A 11 -33.47 7.57 26.37
CA VAL A 11 -33.82 8.72 25.53
C VAL A 11 -34.78 9.65 26.26
N ALA A 12 -35.81 9.10 26.93
CA ALA A 12 -36.78 9.87 27.71
C ALA A 12 -36.11 10.59 28.90
N ALA A 13 -35.19 9.90 29.59
CA ALA A 13 -34.45 10.46 30.73
C ALA A 13 -33.47 11.59 30.31
N CYS A 14 -32.94 11.57 29.10
CA CYS A 14 -31.97 12.57 28.59
C CYS A 14 -32.61 13.73 27.82
N ARG A 15 -33.86 13.57 27.36
CA ARG A 15 -34.53 14.58 26.52
C ARG A 15 -34.68 15.90 27.28
N GLY A 16 -34.17 17.00 26.69
CA GLY A 16 -34.24 18.35 27.26
C GLY A 16 -33.26 18.62 28.41
N LYS A 17 -32.37 17.69 28.74
CA LYS A 17 -31.30 17.90 29.72
C LYS A 17 -29.98 18.29 29.06
N GLN A 18 -29.17 19.08 29.76
CA GLN A 18 -27.82 19.37 29.38
C GLN A 18 -26.91 18.15 29.69
N GLY A 19 -26.03 17.78 28.78
CA GLY A 19 -25.01 16.76 28.98
C GLY A 19 -23.60 17.38 28.93
N ASN A 20 -22.69 16.84 29.73
CA ASN A 20 -21.29 17.17 29.64
C ASN A 20 -20.65 16.22 28.62
N VAL A 21 -19.96 16.78 27.61
CA VAL A 21 -19.20 16.02 26.63
C VAL A 21 -17.73 16.33 26.88
N THR A 22 -16.94 15.28 27.07
CA THR A 22 -15.47 15.38 27.15
C THR A 22 -14.93 14.72 25.90
N GLU A 23 -14.17 15.46 25.10
CA GLU A 23 -13.44 14.93 23.93
C GLU A 23 -11.98 14.68 24.33
N GLU A 24 -11.53 13.43 24.20
CA GLU A 24 -10.13 13.08 24.36
C GLU A 24 -9.57 12.71 22.99
N SER A 25 -8.61 13.51 22.49
CA SER A 25 -7.87 13.20 21.26
C SER A 25 -6.47 12.75 21.60
N LYS A 26 -6.12 11.52 21.16
CA LYS A 26 -4.77 10.97 21.33
C LYS A 26 -4.16 10.72 19.93
N PRO A 27 -3.01 11.33 19.60
CA PRO A 27 -2.32 11.01 18.35
C PRO A 27 -1.89 9.55 18.35
N THR A 28 -2.25 8.80 17.33
CA THR A 28 -1.79 7.43 17.12
C THR A 28 -1.05 7.33 15.79
N THR A 29 -0.07 6.41 15.73
CA THR A 29 0.64 6.11 14.50
C THR A 29 0.13 4.78 13.92
N SER A 30 -0.34 4.81 12.67
CA SER A 30 -0.61 3.59 11.92
C SER A 30 0.49 3.39 10.88
N MET A 31 1.11 2.23 10.90
CA MET A 31 2.11 1.89 9.89
C MET A 31 1.44 1.49 8.58
N ALA A 32 1.98 1.95 7.46
CA ALA A 32 1.54 1.51 6.15
C ALA A 32 1.65 -0.03 6.02
N PRO A 33 0.75 -0.68 5.28
CA PRO A 33 0.85 -2.12 5.01
C PRO A 33 2.19 -2.48 4.33
N ALA A 34 2.69 -3.70 4.57
CA ALA A 34 3.90 -4.21 3.92
C ALA A 34 3.75 -4.27 2.38
N LEU A 35 4.86 -4.40 1.67
CA LEU A 35 4.88 -4.63 0.22
C LEU A 35 4.08 -5.91 -0.14
N PHE A 36 3.80 -6.09 -1.41
CA PHE A 36 3.04 -7.24 -1.89
C PHE A 36 3.92 -8.47 -2.08
N ASP A 37 3.46 -9.60 -1.55
CA ASP A 37 3.66 -10.93 -2.09
C ASP A 37 2.53 -11.27 -3.08
N LEU A 38 2.59 -12.41 -3.75
CA LEU A 38 1.54 -12.82 -4.71
C LEU A 38 0.17 -12.92 -4.03
N THR A 39 0.10 -13.56 -2.87
CA THR A 39 -1.17 -13.81 -2.19
C THR A 39 -1.86 -12.51 -1.75
N SER A 40 -1.12 -11.57 -1.17
CA SER A 40 -1.67 -10.30 -0.75
C SER A 40 -2.06 -9.42 -1.95
N LEU A 41 -1.30 -9.47 -3.06
CA LEU A 41 -1.66 -8.79 -4.29
C LEU A 41 -2.98 -9.33 -4.86
N GLN A 42 -3.14 -10.66 -4.92
CA GLN A 42 -4.36 -11.30 -5.38
C GLN A 42 -5.58 -10.92 -4.52
N ARG A 43 -5.44 -10.92 -3.19
CA ARG A 43 -6.52 -10.53 -2.27
C ARG A 43 -6.94 -9.08 -2.49
N GLU A 44 -6.00 -8.18 -2.60
CA GLU A 44 -6.30 -6.74 -2.76
C GLU A 44 -6.85 -6.43 -4.15
N ALA A 45 -6.33 -7.05 -5.20
CA ALA A 45 -6.86 -6.92 -6.56
C ALA A 45 -8.28 -7.48 -6.69
N ASN A 46 -8.60 -8.58 -5.99
CA ASN A 46 -9.95 -9.11 -5.91
C ASN A 46 -10.90 -8.15 -5.17
N ALA A 47 -10.49 -7.66 -4.00
CA ALA A 47 -11.31 -6.75 -3.19
C ALA A 47 -11.61 -5.43 -3.90
N ARG A 48 -10.65 -4.87 -4.66
CA ARG A 48 -10.80 -3.57 -5.34
C ARG A 48 -11.40 -3.65 -6.73
N PHE A 49 -11.06 -4.70 -7.48
CA PHE A 49 -11.36 -4.78 -8.91
C PHE A 49 -12.16 -6.04 -9.30
N GLY A 50 -12.41 -6.96 -8.37
CA GLY A 50 -13.06 -8.24 -8.65
C GLY A 50 -12.17 -9.20 -9.45
N PHE A 51 -10.86 -8.97 -9.54
CA PHE A 51 -9.97 -9.84 -10.29
C PHE A 51 -9.81 -11.20 -9.59
N SER A 52 -9.96 -12.29 -10.34
CA SER A 52 -9.66 -13.61 -9.81
C SER A 52 -8.15 -13.78 -9.56
N ALA A 53 -7.76 -14.71 -8.69
CA ALA A 53 -6.35 -15.01 -8.42
C ALA A 53 -5.58 -15.36 -9.71
N LYS A 54 -6.20 -16.16 -10.60
CA LYS A 54 -5.62 -16.53 -11.90
C LYS A 54 -5.42 -15.29 -12.80
N ASN A 55 -6.43 -14.42 -12.89
CA ASN A 55 -6.33 -13.20 -13.70
C ASN A 55 -5.26 -12.25 -13.14
N THR A 56 -5.23 -12.03 -11.83
CA THR A 56 -4.20 -11.20 -11.17
C THR A 56 -2.79 -11.69 -11.45
N LEU A 57 -2.57 -13.01 -11.34
CA LEU A 57 -1.26 -13.59 -11.68
C LEU A 57 -0.90 -13.41 -13.16
N GLY A 58 -1.85 -13.63 -14.07
CA GLY A 58 -1.63 -13.42 -15.51
C GLY A 58 -1.25 -11.97 -15.84
N LEU A 59 -1.95 -11.00 -15.26
CA LEU A 59 -1.64 -9.58 -15.41
C LEU A 59 -0.27 -9.22 -14.82
N ALA A 60 0.05 -9.71 -13.62
CA ALA A 60 1.35 -9.48 -12.99
C ALA A 60 2.50 -10.11 -13.80
N GLN A 61 2.30 -11.30 -14.37
CA GLN A 61 3.28 -11.92 -15.28
C GLN A 61 3.47 -11.09 -16.56
N ALA A 62 2.41 -10.58 -17.17
CA ALA A 62 2.53 -9.71 -18.34
C ALA A 62 3.30 -8.40 -17.99
N LEU A 63 3.05 -7.79 -16.84
CA LEU A 63 3.76 -6.61 -16.35
C LEU A 63 5.24 -6.91 -16.10
N TYR A 64 5.59 -8.12 -15.67
CA TYR A 64 6.96 -8.56 -15.48
C TYR A 64 7.63 -8.98 -16.80
N GLU A 65 7.02 -9.88 -17.57
CA GLU A 65 7.67 -10.52 -18.72
C GLU A 65 7.67 -9.64 -19.98
N LYS A 66 6.50 -9.06 -20.30
CA LYS A 66 6.30 -8.26 -21.51
C LYS A 66 6.70 -6.81 -21.31
N HIS A 67 6.20 -6.19 -20.25
CA HIS A 67 6.37 -4.74 -20.00
C HIS A 67 7.61 -4.41 -19.18
N LYS A 68 8.17 -5.36 -18.43
CA LYS A 68 9.35 -5.21 -17.56
C LYS A 68 9.17 -4.14 -16.45
N VAL A 69 7.95 -3.80 -16.09
CA VAL A 69 7.62 -2.71 -15.16
C VAL A 69 7.35 -3.17 -13.72
N LEU A 70 7.25 -4.48 -13.49
CA LEU A 70 7.19 -5.07 -12.14
C LEU A 70 8.30 -6.10 -11.95
N THR A 71 8.65 -6.36 -10.70
CA THR A 71 9.51 -7.48 -10.30
C THR A 71 8.79 -8.82 -10.44
N TYR A 72 9.49 -9.93 -10.26
CA TYR A 72 8.95 -11.29 -10.43
C TYR A 72 7.74 -11.52 -9.51
N PRO A 73 6.57 -11.92 -10.06
CA PRO A 73 5.34 -11.91 -9.29
C PRO A 73 5.10 -13.18 -8.44
N ARG A 74 5.81 -14.28 -8.69
CA ARG A 74 5.64 -15.52 -7.92
C ARG A 74 6.58 -15.52 -6.72
N THR A 75 6.27 -14.70 -5.74
CA THR A 75 7.04 -14.56 -4.50
C THR A 75 6.12 -14.63 -3.29
N ASP A 76 6.63 -15.15 -2.21
CA ASP A 76 6.04 -15.15 -0.87
C ASP A 76 6.64 -14.06 0.04
N SER A 77 7.71 -13.42 -0.42
CA SER A 77 8.37 -12.34 0.33
C SER A 77 7.66 -11.00 0.17
N ARG A 78 7.67 -10.21 1.24
CA ARG A 78 7.20 -8.81 1.31
C ARG A 78 8.34 -7.84 1.64
N HIS A 79 9.58 -8.30 1.51
CA HIS A 79 10.78 -7.56 1.84
C HIS A 79 11.65 -7.35 0.62
N LEU A 80 12.52 -6.36 0.69
CA LEU A 80 13.54 -6.05 -0.32
C LEU A 80 14.92 -6.43 0.22
N PRO A 81 15.88 -6.72 -0.67
CA PRO A 81 17.27 -6.92 -0.28
C PRO A 81 17.86 -5.67 0.40
N GLU A 82 18.77 -5.85 1.33
CA GLU A 82 19.39 -4.74 2.09
C GLU A 82 20.20 -3.80 1.20
N ASP A 83 20.77 -4.31 0.12
CA ASP A 83 21.50 -3.55 -0.91
C ASP A 83 20.61 -2.89 -1.97
N TYR A 84 19.27 -3.09 -1.88
CA TYR A 84 18.33 -2.60 -2.90
C TYR A 84 17.94 -1.12 -2.75
N LEU A 85 18.39 -0.44 -1.70
CA LEU A 85 18.04 0.94 -1.39
C LEU A 85 18.38 1.92 -2.54
N PRO A 86 19.54 1.86 -3.23
CA PRO A 86 19.80 2.71 -4.40
C PRO A 86 18.81 2.48 -5.53
N THR A 87 18.42 1.23 -5.79
CA THR A 87 17.44 0.87 -6.83
C THR A 87 16.05 1.41 -6.48
N VAL A 88 15.67 1.41 -5.20
CA VAL A 88 14.41 2.03 -4.73
C VAL A 88 14.38 3.53 -5.06
N LEU A 89 15.46 4.25 -4.83
CA LEU A 89 15.56 5.68 -5.17
C LEU A 89 15.43 5.91 -6.68
N GLN A 90 16.14 5.13 -7.50
CA GLN A 90 16.02 5.19 -8.97
C GLN A 90 14.59 4.88 -9.43
N THR A 91 13.94 3.88 -8.82
CA THR A 91 12.55 3.54 -9.12
C THR A 91 11.60 4.70 -8.80
N LEU A 92 11.81 5.39 -7.66
CA LEU A 92 11.02 6.56 -7.30
C LEU A 92 11.23 7.73 -8.27
N ASP A 93 12.44 7.93 -8.80
CA ASP A 93 12.71 8.94 -9.83
C ASP A 93 11.93 8.65 -11.11
N VAL A 94 11.92 7.41 -11.57
CA VAL A 94 11.10 6.99 -12.73
C VAL A 94 9.60 7.15 -12.47
N ILE A 95 9.13 6.77 -11.29
CA ILE A 95 7.71 6.95 -10.90
C ILE A 95 7.34 8.45 -10.89
N ALA A 96 8.26 9.32 -10.48
CA ALA A 96 8.05 10.77 -10.45
C ALA A 96 7.86 11.41 -11.83
N GLU A 97 8.25 10.74 -12.92
CA GLU A 97 7.98 11.22 -14.29
C GLU A 97 6.49 11.17 -14.65
N ASN A 98 5.70 10.35 -13.94
CA ASN A 98 4.27 10.26 -14.13
C ASN A 98 3.53 11.26 -13.25
N ASN A 99 2.73 12.14 -13.85
CA ASN A 99 1.99 13.20 -13.16
C ASN A 99 1.12 12.69 -12.01
N ASN A 100 0.56 11.47 -12.11
CA ASN A 100 -0.29 10.90 -11.06
C ASN A 100 0.47 10.56 -9.78
N TYR A 101 1.79 10.35 -9.87
CA TYR A 101 2.63 9.94 -8.75
C TYR A 101 3.67 10.97 -8.37
N HIS A 102 3.91 11.95 -9.24
CA HIS A 102 4.99 12.95 -9.13
C HIS A 102 5.11 13.53 -7.73
N GLN A 103 4.01 14.10 -7.23
CA GLN A 103 3.99 14.76 -5.93
C GLN A 103 4.41 13.83 -4.79
N PHE A 104 3.89 12.60 -4.78
CA PHE A 104 4.17 11.62 -3.73
C PHE A 104 5.60 11.09 -3.81
N ALA A 105 6.08 10.75 -5.00
CA ALA A 105 7.43 10.25 -5.19
C ALA A 105 8.46 11.34 -4.82
N LYS A 106 8.26 12.57 -5.25
CA LYS A 106 9.10 13.73 -4.88
C LYS A 106 9.10 13.98 -3.37
N GLN A 107 7.94 13.93 -2.73
CA GLN A 107 7.86 14.10 -1.27
C GLN A 107 8.70 13.05 -0.52
N ILE A 108 8.73 11.79 -1.00
CA ILE A 108 9.53 10.72 -0.40
C ILE A 108 11.02 11.01 -0.56
N THR A 109 11.46 11.40 -1.77
CA THR A 109 12.88 11.63 -2.09
C THR A 109 13.40 12.89 -1.42
N ASP A 110 12.69 14.00 -1.50
CA ASP A 110 13.10 15.31 -0.96
C ASP A 110 13.21 15.27 0.58
N ASN A 111 12.31 14.56 1.25
CA ASN A 111 12.36 14.36 2.70
C ASN A 111 13.29 13.21 3.14
N LYS A 112 13.95 12.50 2.20
CA LYS A 112 14.86 11.39 2.48
C LYS A 112 14.21 10.30 3.36
N TRP A 113 12.96 9.93 3.05
CA TRP A 113 12.22 8.94 3.83
C TRP A 113 12.62 7.50 3.52
N VAL A 114 13.32 7.24 2.42
CA VAL A 114 13.91 5.94 2.13
C VAL A 114 15.15 5.77 3.00
N LYS A 115 15.03 4.92 4.03
CA LYS A 115 16.12 4.64 4.99
C LYS A 115 16.24 3.14 5.23
N PRO A 116 17.44 2.64 5.59
CA PRO A 116 17.60 1.26 6.03
C PRO A 116 16.61 0.95 7.17
N ASN A 117 15.77 -0.05 6.97
CA ASN A 117 14.74 -0.46 7.93
C ASN A 117 14.43 -1.94 7.72
N LYS A 118 14.62 -2.76 8.75
CA LYS A 118 14.36 -4.21 8.72
C LYS A 118 12.91 -4.59 8.40
N ARG A 119 11.97 -3.67 8.54
CA ARG A 119 10.58 -3.86 8.11
C ARG A 119 10.45 -3.90 6.60
N ILE A 120 11.37 -3.27 5.86
CA ILE A 120 11.35 -3.15 4.39
C ILE A 120 12.49 -3.94 3.78
N PHE A 121 13.71 -3.76 4.30
CA PHE A 121 14.94 -4.33 3.78
C PHE A 121 15.47 -5.39 4.76
N ASP A 122 15.25 -6.67 4.43
CA ASP A 122 15.64 -7.78 5.31
C ASP A 122 15.92 -9.04 4.49
N ASN A 123 17.21 -9.33 4.28
CA ASN A 123 17.66 -10.51 3.55
C ASN A 123 17.16 -11.83 4.18
N THR A 124 16.96 -11.87 5.50
CA THR A 124 16.51 -13.09 6.19
C THR A 124 15.05 -13.47 5.89
N LYS A 125 14.29 -12.55 5.29
CA LYS A 125 12.88 -12.70 4.90
C LYS A 125 12.69 -12.92 3.39
N ILE A 126 13.77 -13.14 2.67
CA ILE A 126 13.78 -13.39 1.24
C ILE A 126 14.35 -14.80 1.01
N SER A 127 13.58 -15.63 0.31
CA SER A 127 14.04 -16.95 -0.15
C SER A 127 14.70 -16.81 -1.53
N ASP A 128 13.93 -17.03 -2.60
CA ASP A 128 14.43 -16.95 -3.98
C ASP A 128 14.14 -15.59 -4.62
N HIS A 129 13.01 -14.98 -4.25
CA HIS A 129 12.53 -13.72 -4.82
C HIS A 129 12.04 -12.77 -3.74
N PHE A 130 12.28 -11.48 -3.95
CA PHE A 130 11.81 -10.41 -3.07
C PHE A 130 10.41 -9.91 -3.46
N ALA A 131 9.89 -8.93 -2.75
CA ALA A 131 8.54 -8.38 -2.91
C ALA A 131 8.24 -7.88 -4.33
N ILE A 132 6.95 -7.84 -4.67
CA ILE A 132 6.45 -7.29 -5.94
C ILE A 132 6.45 -5.76 -5.83
N ILE A 133 7.30 -5.12 -6.63
CA ILE A 133 7.43 -3.65 -6.71
C ILE A 133 7.59 -3.19 -8.15
N PRO A 134 7.40 -1.89 -8.45
CA PRO A 134 7.78 -1.32 -9.73
C PRO A 134 9.30 -1.42 -9.98
N THR A 135 9.68 -1.47 -11.24
CA THR A 135 11.09 -1.43 -11.67
C THR A 135 11.50 -0.02 -12.10
N THR A 136 12.74 0.13 -12.53
CA THR A 136 13.26 1.36 -13.15
C THR A 136 12.82 1.55 -14.61
N GLN A 137 11.82 0.80 -15.07
CA GLN A 137 11.24 0.95 -16.41
C GLN A 137 9.89 1.66 -16.32
N ALA A 138 9.73 2.75 -17.07
CA ALA A 138 8.44 3.43 -17.17
C ALA A 138 7.46 2.62 -18.03
N PRO A 139 6.18 2.50 -17.62
CA PRO A 139 5.18 1.84 -18.43
C PRO A 139 4.87 2.64 -19.71
N LYS A 140 4.83 1.98 -20.87
CA LYS A 140 4.57 2.65 -22.15
C LYS A 140 3.13 2.50 -22.62
N SER A 141 2.60 1.30 -22.66
CA SER A 141 1.25 1.00 -23.15
C SER A 141 0.68 -0.17 -22.38
N LEU A 142 -0.06 0.11 -21.33
CA LEU A 142 -0.74 -0.89 -20.52
C LEU A 142 -2.22 -0.93 -20.91
N SER A 143 -2.81 -2.12 -20.95
CA SER A 143 -4.26 -2.27 -20.99
C SER A 143 -4.87 -1.76 -19.67
N GLU A 144 -6.17 -1.47 -19.67
CA GLU A 144 -6.85 -0.98 -18.47
C GLU A 144 -6.68 -1.89 -17.25
N PRO A 145 -6.81 -3.23 -17.35
CA PRO A 145 -6.55 -4.11 -16.20
C PRO A 145 -5.08 -4.12 -15.75
N GLU A 146 -4.14 -4.08 -16.69
CA GLU A 146 -2.70 -3.97 -16.37
C GLU A 146 -2.39 -2.65 -15.66
N GLN A 147 -2.98 -1.54 -16.13
CA GLN A 147 -2.81 -0.23 -15.50
C GLN A 147 -3.36 -0.21 -14.07
N LYS A 148 -4.54 -0.80 -13.82
CA LYS A 148 -5.12 -0.94 -12.47
C LYS A 148 -4.20 -1.71 -11.54
N LEU A 149 -3.63 -2.82 -12.00
CA LEU A 149 -2.73 -3.62 -11.18
C LEU A 149 -1.39 -2.93 -10.94
N TYR A 150 -0.84 -2.27 -11.96
CA TYR A 150 0.38 -1.48 -11.85
C TYR A 150 0.19 -0.30 -10.86
N ASP A 151 -0.91 0.43 -10.95
CA ASP A 151 -1.27 1.52 -10.03
C ASP A 151 -1.36 1.02 -8.58
N LEU A 152 -2.01 -0.13 -8.37
CA LEU A 152 -2.13 -0.75 -7.05
C LEU A 152 -0.76 -1.05 -6.42
N VAL A 153 0.15 -1.64 -7.20
CA VAL A 153 1.51 -1.97 -6.73
C VAL A 153 2.32 -0.70 -6.48
N THR A 154 2.27 0.27 -7.39
CA THR A 154 3.00 1.54 -7.29
C THR A 154 2.57 2.34 -6.06
N ARG A 155 1.27 2.45 -5.80
CA ARG A 155 0.76 3.12 -4.59
C ARG A 155 1.19 2.42 -3.31
N ARG A 156 1.17 1.09 -3.27
CA ARG A 156 1.66 0.32 -2.13
C ARG A 156 3.15 0.52 -1.89
N PHE A 157 3.95 0.53 -2.97
CA PHE A 157 5.38 0.77 -2.92
C PHE A 157 5.71 2.16 -2.36
N MET A 158 5.02 3.20 -2.80
CA MET A 158 5.22 4.54 -2.24
C MET A 158 4.73 4.64 -0.79
N ALA A 159 3.56 4.08 -0.49
CA ALA A 159 2.92 4.21 0.82
C ALA A 159 3.78 3.67 1.98
N ILE A 160 4.65 2.66 1.74
CA ILE A 160 5.48 2.09 2.79
C ILE A 160 6.53 3.07 3.34
N PHE A 161 6.86 4.12 2.59
CA PHE A 161 7.81 5.17 2.97
C PHE A 161 7.14 6.37 3.64
N PHE A 162 5.82 6.50 3.60
CA PHE A 162 5.11 7.55 4.29
C PHE A 162 4.95 7.25 5.78
N LEU A 163 5.17 8.29 6.60
CA LEU A 163 4.80 8.27 8.01
C LEU A 163 3.33 8.71 8.10
N SER A 164 2.43 7.79 8.44
CA SER A 164 1.02 8.11 8.65
C SER A 164 0.76 8.45 10.12
N LEU A 165 0.37 9.69 10.38
CA LEU A 165 -0.19 10.14 11.66
C LEU A 165 -1.71 10.16 11.51
N ILE A 166 -2.41 9.37 12.32
CA ILE A 166 -3.87 9.39 12.40
C ILE A 166 -4.24 10.03 13.71
N HIS A 167 -5.04 11.09 13.68
CA HIS A 167 -5.73 11.64 14.83
C HIS A 167 -7.11 10.97 14.92
N ILE A 168 -7.38 10.29 16.02
CA ILE A 168 -8.67 9.68 16.33
C ILE A 168 -9.31 10.50 17.43
#